data_fbe07a438305172c73f97e842153613e
#
_entry.id   fbe07a438305172c73f97e842153613e
#
_cell.length_a   1.000
_cell.length_b   1.000
_cell.length_c   1.000
_cell.angle_alpha   90.00
_cell.angle_beta   90.00
_cell.angle_gamma   90.00
#
_symmetry.space_group_name_H-M   'P 1'
#
loop_
_entity.id
_entity.type
_entity.pdbx_description
1 polymer ?
#
loop_
_entity_poly.entity_id
_entity_poly.type
_entity_poly.pdbx_seq_one_letter_code
_entity_poly.pdbx_strand_id
1 'polypeptide(L)'
;MPGHPIPSSPPSIVEQTKKDVETLEKLIEEHDAVYLLMDSRESRWLPTVIGRAKGKLVLNAALGFDTFLVMRHGARLAEGEKPDENLSGPRKNLGCYYCNDIVAPADSLSDRTLDQMCTVTRPGLASMAASTAVELMMSVLQHPDGLRAPAPPPATQDYTEGAPGTSVLGLIPHQLEGYLAQFRNLHIVGAAYDRVNEADKQVLRAYEQEGFDFMLRAFNEPKYLEQLTGLDKLYDDGEKALDDVDWVEEGDGEDGDDF
;
A
#
# COMPACT_ATOMS: atom_id res chain seq x y z
N MET A 1 10.42 13.27 0.76
CA MET A 1 9.76 12.01 1.08
C MET A 1 10.20 11.55 2.47
N PRO A 2 9.40 10.77 3.19
CA PRO A 2 9.78 10.27 4.52
C PRO A 2 11.17 9.62 4.50
N GLY A 3 11.95 9.77 5.58
CA GLY A 3 13.34 9.29 5.63
C GLY A 3 14.38 10.12 4.87
N HIS A 4 13.94 11.13 4.13
CA HIS A 4 14.83 12.02 3.37
C HIS A 4 14.55 13.46 3.78
N PRO A 5 15.20 13.93 4.86
CA PRO A 5 14.91 15.23 5.45
C PRO A 5 15.25 16.38 4.50
N ILE A 6 14.46 17.43 4.57
CA ILE A 6 14.62 18.67 3.82
C ILE A 6 15.37 19.64 4.72
N PRO A 7 16.58 20.09 4.31
CA PRO A 7 17.33 21.06 5.09
C PRO A 7 16.55 22.38 5.24
N SER A 8 16.55 22.91 6.45
CA SER A 8 15.96 24.24 6.71
C SER A 8 16.81 25.40 6.20
N SER A 9 18.07 25.15 5.83
CA SER A 9 19.01 26.16 5.34
C SER A 9 19.73 25.65 4.08
N PRO A 10 19.78 26.44 3.01
CA PRO A 10 19.14 27.76 2.88
C PRO A 10 17.61 27.68 2.74
N PRO A 11 16.86 28.72 3.13
CA PRO A 11 15.39 28.73 3.06
C PRO A 11 14.82 28.46 1.66
N SER A 12 15.60 28.76 0.61
CA SER A 12 15.23 28.50 -0.79
C SER A 12 14.96 27.02 -1.09
N ILE A 13 15.54 26.08 -0.32
CA ILE A 13 15.28 24.64 -0.48
C ILE A 13 13.85 24.31 -0.03
N VAL A 14 13.43 24.84 1.12
CA VAL A 14 12.07 24.64 1.63
C VAL A 14 11.04 25.26 0.71
N GLU A 15 11.29 26.48 0.21
CA GLU A 15 10.43 27.16 -0.77
C GLU A 15 10.32 26.37 -2.08
N GLN A 16 11.44 25.84 -2.57
CA GLN A 16 11.42 25.01 -3.78
C GLN A 16 10.64 23.74 -3.55
N THR A 17 10.88 23.06 -2.43
CA THR A 17 10.13 21.83 -2.09
C THR A 17 8.63 22.09 -2.00
N LYS A 18 8.22 23.24 -1.44
CA LYS A 18 6.82 23.62 -1.40
C LYS A 18 6.22 23.73 -2.81
N LYS A 19 6.91 24.42 -3.71
CA LYS A 19 6.48 24.52 -5.11
C LYS A 19 6.42 23.19 -5.83
N ASP A 20 7.37 22.29 -5.53
CA ASP A 20 7.39 20.95 -6.12
C ASP A 20 6.19 20.12 -5.63
N VAL A 21 5.84 20.23 -4.33
CA VAL A 21 4.64 19.60 -3.76
C VAL A 21 3.37 20.16 -4.38
N GLU A 22 3.23 21.49 -4.46
CA GLU A 22 2.09 22.16 -5.10
C GLU A 22 1.95 21.73 -6.59
N THR A 23 3.07 21.54 -7.27
CA THR A 23 3.07 21.05 -8.66
C THR A 23 2.57 19.61 -8.73
N LEU A 24 3.02 18.74 -7.81
CA LEU A 24 2.57 17.34 -7.74
C LEU A 24 1.08 17.26 -7.41
N GLU A 25 0.62 18.06 -6.45
CA GLU A 25 -0.81 18.16 -6.09
C GLU A 25 -1.68 18.54 -7.28
N LYS A 26 -1.24 19.55 -8.02
CA LYS A 26 -1.92 20.01 -9.22
C LYS A 26 -1.96 18.93 -10.31
N LEU A 27 -0.83 18.27 -10.56
CA LEU A 27 -0.78 17.18 -11.53
C LEU A 27 -1.74 16.03 -11.15
N ILE A 28 -1.76 15.61 -9.88
CA ILE A 28 -2.68 14.58 -9.42
C ILE A 28 -4.14 15.07 -9.55
N GLU A 29 -4.42 16.35 -9.28
CA GLU A 29 -5.76 16.91 -9.37
C GLU A 29 -6.29 16.96 -10.81
N GLU A 30 -5.43 17.25 -11.77
CA GLU A 30 -5.75 17.34 -13.20
C GLU A 30 -5.94 15.97 -13.88
N HIS A 31 -5.60 14.85 -13.21
CA HIS A 31 -5.67 13.50 -13.76
C HIS A 31 -6.69 12.63 -13.02
N ASP A 32 -7.29 11.67 -13.70
CA ASP A 32 -8.27 10.75 -13.14
C ASP A 32 -7.64 9.51 -12.50
N ALA A 33 -6.49 9.08 -13.01
CA ALA A 33 -5.77 7.93 -12.53
C ALA A 33 -4.28 8.25 -12.30
N VAL A 34 -3.72 7.67 -11.24
CA VAL A 34 -2.31 7.85 -10.84
C VAL A 34 -1.64 6.48 -10.74
N TYR A 35 -0.58 6.27 -11.49
CA TYR A 35 0.24 5.07 -11.42
C TYR A 35 1.49 5.30 -10.58
N LEU A 36 1.67 4.51 -9.54
CA LEU A 36 2.85 4.53 -8.67
C LEU A 36 3.83 3.44 -9.13
N LEU A 37 4.84 3.86 -9.88
CA LEU A 37 5.80 2.96 -10.54
C LEU A 37 7.22 3.11 -9.98
N MET A 38 7.37 3.88 -8.89
CA MET A 38 8.66 4.14 -8.27
C MET A 38 9.20 2.88 -7.58
N ASP A 39 10.49 2.88 -7.34
CA ASP A 39 11.25 1.73 -6.82
C ASP A 39 11.48 1.75 -5.29
N SER A 40 11.02 2.79 -4.59
CA SER A 40 11.11 2.88 -3.13
C SER A 40 9.74 3.10 -2.49
N ARG A 41 9.58 2.61 -1.26
CA ARG A 41 8.36 2.80 -0.47
C ARG A 41 8.11 4.28 -0.20
N GLU A 42 9.13 4.99 0.18
CA GLU A 42 9.09 6.40 0.57
C GLU A 42 8.59 7.29 -0.56
N SER A 43 9.02 7.02 -1.80
CA SER A 43 8.58 7.78 -2.97
C SER A 43 7.10 7.58 -3.32
N ARG A 44 6.50 6.44 -2.91
CA ARG A 44 5.08 6.14 -3.13
C ARG A 44 4.18 6.78 -2.09
N TRP A 45 4.74 7.20 -0.93
CA TRP A 45 3.94 7.68 0.20
C TRP A 45 3.14 8.94 -0.13
N LEU A 46 3.82 10.00 -0.55
CA LEU A 46 3.17 11.30 -0.81
C LEU A 46 2.11 11.22 -1.91
N PRO A 47 2.38 10.62 -3.09
CA PRO A 47 1.35 10.47 -4.12
C PRO A 47 0.16 9.62 -3.68
N THR A 48 0.37 8.63 -2.79
CA THR A 48 -0.73 7.86 -2.19
C THR A 48 -1.62 8.75 -1.34
N VAL A 49 -1.03 9.55 -0.45
CA VAL A 49 -1.78 10.47 0.42
C VAL A 49 -2.59 11.48 -0.41
N ILE A 50 -1.94 12.14 -1.36
CA ILE A 50 -2.59 13.14 -2.22
C ILE A 50 -3.69 12.49 -3.07
N GLY A 51 -3.41 11.36 -3.71
CA GLY A 51 -4.37 10.66 -4.56
C GLY A 51 -5.61 10.22 -3.80
N ARG A 52 -5.44 9.69 -2.58
CA ARG A 52 -6.57 9.32 -1.71
C ARG A 52 -7.34 10.55 -1.21
N ALA A 53 -6.66 11.61 -0.79
CA ALA A 53 -7.31 12.84 -0.35
C ALA A 53 -8.16 13.46 -1.45
N LYS A 54 -7.69 13.39 -2.70
CA LYS A 54 -8.40 13.92 -3.88
C LYS A 54 -9.34 12.90 -4.55
N GLY A 55 -9.56 11.72 -3.97
CA GLY A 55 -10.47 10.69 -4.46
C GLY A 55 -10.10 10.12 -5.84
N LYS A 56 -8.80 10.05 -6.16
CA LYS A 56 -8.30 9.56 -7.44
C LYS A 56 -8.15 8.04 -7.46
N LEU A 57 -8.23 7.46 -8.65
CA LEU A 57 -7.85 6.06 -8.86
C LEU A 57 -6.34 5.92 -8.79
N VAL A 58 -5.83 5.34 -7.71
CA VAL A 58 -4.41 5.10 -7.52
C VAL A 58 -4.11 3.63 -7.75
N LEU A 59 -3.17 3.35 -8.63
CA LEU A 59 -2.68 2.01 -8.92
C LEU A 59 -1.18 1.93 -8.62
N ASN A 60 -0.78 0.84 -8.01
CA ASN A 60 0.61 0.56 -7.69
C ASN A 60 1.09 -0.62 -8.52
N ALA A 61 2.25 -0.49 -9.15
CA ALA A 61 2.96 -1.62 -9.74
C ALA A 61 4.37 -1.69 -9.17
N ALA A 62 4.76 -2.87 -8.73
CA ALA A 62 6.07 -3.15 -8.16
C ALA A 62 6.67 -4.39 -8.81
N LEU A 63 7.99 -4.42 -8.90
CA LEU A 63 8.75 -5.51 -9.50
C LEU A 63 9.72 -6.07 -8.48
N GLY A 64 9.82 -7.40 -8.41
CA GLY A 64 10.94 -8.12 -7.84
C GLY A 64 11.83 -8.69 -8.93
N PHE A 65 12.68 -9.67 -8.62
CA PHE A 65 13.53 -10.33 -9.62
C PHE A 65 12.70 -11.14 -10.63
N ASP A 66 11.78 -11.98 -10.16
CA ASP A 66 10.90 -12.84 -10.94
C ASP A 66 9.42 -12.75 -10.54
N THR A 67 9.09 -11.75 -9.72
CA THR A 67 7.75 -11.45 -9.24
C THR A 67 7.31 -10.04 -9.62
N PHE A 68 6.02 -9.82 -9.73
CA PHE A 68 5.44 -8.49 -9.83
C PHE A 68 4.17 -8.38 -8.98
N LEU A 69 3.90 -7.20 -8.51
CA LEU A 69 2.67 -6.86 -7.81
C LEU A 69 1.96 -5.72 -8.56
N VAL A 70 0.67 -5.91 -8.84
CA VAL A 70 -0.22 -4.84 -9.27
C VAL A 70 -1.35 -4.71 -8.26
N MET A 71 -1.61 -3.49 -7.81
CA MET A 71 -2.60 -3.21 -6.78
C MET A 71 -3.39 -1.96 -7.14
N ARG A 72 -4.70 -1.98 -7.00
CA ARG A 72 -5.54 -0.79 -6.93
C ARG A 72 -5.76 -0.38 -5.48
N HIS A 73 -5.65 0.90 -5.17
CA HIS A 73 -5.97 1.39 -3.83
C HIS A 73 -7.48 1.44 -3.62
N GLY A 74 -7.94 1.09 -2.43
CA GLY A 74 -9.33 1.24 -2.06
C GLY A 74 -9.76 2.71 -2.04
N ALA A 75 -11.02 2.97 -2.33
CA ALA A 75 -11.58 4.31 -2.23
C ALA A 75 -11.61 4.80 -0.78
N ARG A 76 -11.43 6.11 -0.59
CA ARG A 76 -11.71 6.74 0.70
C ARG A 76 -13.20 6.69 0.98
N LEU A 77 -13.59 6.24 2.16
CA LEU A 77 -14.97 6.37 2.64
C LEU A 77 -15.23 7.82 3.06
N ALA A 78 -16.41 8.33 2.71
CA ALA A 78 -16.84 9.64 3.19
C ALA A 78 -17.02 9.64 4.72
N GLU A 79 -16.98 10.82 5.33
CA GLU A 79 -17.20 10.94 6.78
C GLU A 79 -18.61 10.43 7.15
N GLY A 80 -18.67 9.45 8.07
CA GLY A 80 -19.93 8.79 8.44
C GLY A 80 -20.39 7.68 7.49
N GLU A 81 -19.75 7.48 6.36
CA GLU A 81 -20.02 6.37 5.47
C GLU A 81 -19.49 5.06 6.08
N LYS A 82 -20.35 4.05 6.10
CA LYS A 82 -19.97 2.71 6.55
C LYS A 82 -19.57 1.85 5.36
N PRO A 83 -18.62 0.93 5.56
CA PRO A 83 -18.35 -0.11 4.56
C PRO A 83 -19.61 -0.91 4.24
N ASP A 84 -19.70 -1.43 3.01
CA ASP A 84 -20.85 -2.24 2.57
C ASP A 84 -21.04 -3.45 3.51
N GLU A 85 -22.17 -3.50 4.19
CA GLU A 85 -22.52 -4.55 5.16
C GLU A 85 -22.74 -5.91 4.50
N ASN A 86 -23.07 -5.93 3.20
CA ASN A 86 -23.25 -7.17 2.44
C ASN A 86 -21.95 -7.88 2.10
N LEU A 87 -20.82 -7.19 2.24
CA LEU A 87 -19.49 -7.77 2.03
C LEU A 87 -18.91 -8.24 3.36
N SER A 88 -18.24 -9.36 3.37
CA SER A 88 -17.55 -9.91 4.54
C SER A 88 -16.02 -9.74 4.42
N GLY A 89 -15.37 -9.60 5.58
CA GLY A 89 -13.91 -9.54 5.67
C GLY A 89 -13.28 -8.37 4.91
N PRO A 90 -12.09 -8.56 4.35
CA PRO A 90 -11.31 -7.48 3.71
C PRO A 90 -11.99 -6.80 2.53
N ARG A 91 -13.00 -7.41 1.92
CA ARG A 91 -13.73 -6.85 0.79
C ARG A 91 -14.56 -5.61 1.13
N LYS A 92 -14.91 -5.42 2.40
CA LYS A 92 -15.71 -4.27 2.86
C LYS A 92 -15.02 -2.92 2.66
N ASN A 93 -13.73 -2.91 2.81
CA ASN A 93 -12.93 -1.70 2.65
C ASN A 93 -11.52 -2.11 2.22
N LEU A 94 -11.21 -1.87 0.97
CA LEU A 94 -9.91 -2.21 0.41
C LEU A 94 -8.85 -1.24 0.92
N GLY A 95 -7.70 -1.79 1.30
CA GLY A 95 -6.56 -1.01 1.74
C GLY A 95 -5.85 -0.26 0.62
N CYS A 96 -4.95 0.64 1.00
CA CYS A 96 -3.95 1.22 0.11
C CYS A 96 -2.63 0.43 0.23
N TYR A 97 -1.61 0.85 -0.51
CA TYR A 97 -0.29 0.23 -0.48
C TYR A 97 0.25 0.07 0.96
N TYR A 98 0.07 1.08 1.81
CA TYR A 98 0.56 1.07 3.19
C TYR A 98 -0.34 0.34 4.19
N CYS A 99 -1.58 0.01 3.82
CA CYS A 99 -2.46 -0.74 4.71
C CYS A 99 -2.00 -2.19 4.95
N ASN A 100 -1.19 -2.72 4.04
CA ASN A 100 -0.60 -4.06 4.17
C ASN A 100 0.80 -4.04 4.80
N ASP A 101 1.28 -2.85 5.11
CA ASP A 101 2.61 -2.61 5.61
C ASP A 101 2.51 -1.74 6.87
N ILE A 102 2.67 -2.39 8.02
CA ILE A 102 2.54 -1.75 9.34
C ILE A 102 3.75 -0.89 9.72
N VAL A 103 4.78 -0.86 8.87
CA VAL A 103 5.99 -0.07 9.10
C VAL A 103 5.86 1.28 8.44
N ALA A 104 6.03 2.37 9.20
CA ALA A 104 6.07 3.71 8.63
C ALA A 104 7.18 3.82 7.57
N PRO A 105 6.99 4.61 6.51
CA PRO A 105 8.02 4.83 5.51
C PRO A 105 9.29 5.40 6.15
N ALA A 106 10.40 4.71 5.97
CA ALA A 106 11.74 5.10 6.41
C ALA A 106 12.73 4.87 5.27
N ASP A 107 14.03 5.00 5.48
CA ASP A 107 15.04 4.71 4.46
C ASP A 107 15.09 3.21 4.12
N SER A 108 14.29 2.80 3.13
CA SER A 108 14.25 1.43 2.63
C SER A 108 15.31 1.14 1.55
N LEU A 109 16.20 2.09 1.27
CA LEU A 109 17.28 1.91 0.30
C LEU A 109 18.50 1.19 0.89
N SER A 110 18.61 1.18 2.21
CA SER A 110 19.67 0.44 2.93
C SER A 110 19.32 -1.05 3.02
N ASP A 111 20.33 -1.91 2.93
CA ASP A 111 20.26 -3.37 3.14
C ASP A 111 19.24 -4.14 2.26
N ARG A 112 19.04 -3.69 1.02
CA ARG A 112 18.12 -4.35 0.08
C ARG A 112 18.61 -5.74 -0.32
N THR A 113 17.69 -6.71 -0.31
CA THR A 113 17.88 -8.00 -0.98
C THR A 113 17.75 -7.85 -2.50
N LEU A 114 18.24 -8.85 -3.26
CA LEU A 114 18.12 -8.85 -4.72
C LEU A 114 16.66 -8.72 -5.18
N ASP A 115 15.72 -9.33 -4.47
CA ASP A 115 14.27 -9.27 -4.74
C ASP A 115 13.68 -7.86 -4.54
N GLN A 116 14.27 -7.07 -3.67
CA GLN A 116 13.87 -5.69 -3.42
C GLN A 116 14.52 -4.69 -4.41
N MET A 117 15.45 -5.15 -5.23
CA MET A 117 16.08 -4.35 -6.28
C MET A 117 15.26 -4.38 -7.56
N CYS A 118 14.32 -3.46 -7.70
CA CYS A 118 13.43 -3.36 -8.88
C CYS A 118 14.17 -3.12 -10.21
N THR A 119 15.47 -2.83 -10.18
CA THR A 119 16.30 -2.58 -11.36
C THR A 119 16.82 -3.85 -12.03
N VAL A 120 16.77 -4.99 -11.34
CA VAL A 120 17.22 -6.28 -11.87
C VAL A 120 16.02 -7.23 -11.91
N THR A 121 15.41 -7.35 -13.09
CA THR A 121 14.21 -8.17 -13.29
C THR A 121 14.38 -9.08 -14.50
N ARG A 122 13.58 -10.15 -14.55
CA ARG A 122 13.46 -10.96 -15.76
C ARG A 122 12.85 -10.15 -16.92
N PRO A 123 13.25 -10.38 -18.18
CA PRO A 123 12.97 -9.48 -19.30
C PRO A 123 11.48 -9.17 -19.57
N GLY A 124 10.59 -10.11 -19.30
CA GLY A 124 9.13 -9.93 -19.57
C GLY A 124 8.36 -9.25 -18.43
N LEU A 125 8.96 -9.13 -17.24
CA LEU A 125 8.23 -8.85 -16.02
C LEU A 125 7.60 -7.45 -16.00
N ALA A 126 8.36 -6.44 -16.41
CA ALA A 126 7.87 -5.07 -16.45
C ALA A 126 6.68 -4.90 -17.41
N SER A 127 6.73 -5.54 -18.57
CA SER A 127 5.63 -5.50 -19.55
C SER A 127 4.39 -6.20 -19.02
N MET A 128 4.54 -7.32 -18.31
CA MET A 128 3.42 -8.04 -17.69
C MET A 128 2.77 -7.19 -16.61
N ALA A 129 3.55 -6.59 -15.72
CA ALA A 129 3.04 -5.70 -14.67
C ALA A 129 2.33 -4.48 -15.26
N ALA A 130 2.92 -3.83 -16.26
CA ALA A 130 2.36 -2.65 -16.89
C ALA A 130 1.02 -2.96 -17.58
N SER A 131 0.95 -4.02 -18.39
CA SER A 131 -0.28 -4.43 -19.06
C SER A 131 -1.36 -4.81 -18.06
N THR A 132 -1.02 -5.56 -17.01
CA THR A 132 -1.94 -5.95 -15.94
C THR A 132 -2.50 -4.72 -15.20
N ALA A 133 -1.66 -3.71 -14.94
CA ALA A 133 -2.10 -2.48 -14.29
C ALA A 133 -3.10 -1.69 -15.14
N VAL A 134 -2.88 -1.64 -16.46
CA VAL A 134 -3.83 -1.00 -17.39
C VAL A 134 -5.14 -1.77 -17.47
N GLU A 135 -5.10 -3.09 -17.58
CA GLU A 135 -6.31 -3.92 -17.61
C GLU A 135 -7.10 -3.81 -16.30
N LEU A 136 -6.42 -3.77 -15.15
CA LEU A 136 -7.07 -3.55 -13.86
C LEU A 136 -7.76 -2.18 -13.80
N MET A 137 -7.10 -1.12 -14.30
CA MET A 137 -7.71 0.21 -14.41
C MET A 137 -8.97 0.16 -15.26
N MET A 138 -8.89 -0.44 -16.44
CA MET A 138 -10.04 -0.55 -17.35
C MET A 138 -11.20 -1.32 -16.72
N SER A 139 -10.90 -2.39 -15.98
CA SER A 139 -11.90 -3.16 -15.25
C SER A 139 -12.58 -2.35 -14.17
N VAL A 140 -11.84 -1.54 -13.41
CA VAL A 140 -12.40 -0.62 -12.40
C VAL A 140 -13.31 0.41 -13.06
N LEU A 141 -12.88 1.04 -14.16
CA LEU A 141 -13.65 2.07 -14.86
C LEU A 141 -14.94 1.53 -15.51
N GLN A 142 -15.00 0.24 -15.81
CA GLN A 142 -16.20 -0.41 -16.36
C GLN A 142 -17.17 -0.92 -15.29
N HIS A 143 -16.78 -0.91 -14.01
CA HIS A 143 -17.68 -1.31 -12.93
C HIS A 143 -18.64 -0.16 -12.56
N PRO A 144 -19.93 -0.45 -12.29
CA PRO A 144 -20.90 0.59 -11.90
C PRO A 144 -20.46 1.41 -10.68
N ASP A 145 -19.81 0.77 -9.70
CA ASP A 145 -19.33 1.44 -8.49
C ASP A 145 -17.93 2.05 -8.66
N GLY A 146 -17.31 1.91 -9.83
CA GLY A 146 -16.00 2.50 -10.12
C GLY A 146 -14.94 2.15 -9.06
N LEU A 147 -14.34 3.17 -8.45
CA LEU A 147 -13.30 3.01 -7.41
C LEU A 147 -13.76 2.21 -6.19
N ARG A 148 -15.07 2.17 -5.95
CA ARG A 148 -15.67 1.44 -4.82
C ARG A 148 -15.98 -0.02 -5.15
N ALA A 149 -15.70 -0.45 -6.37
CA ALA A 149 -15.92 -1.83 -6.78
C ALA A 149 -15.32 -2.80 -5.76
N PRO A 150 -16.09 -3.75 -5.21
CA PRO A 150 -15.55 -4.73 -4.27
C PRO A 150 -14.52 -5.63 -4.98
N ALA A 151 -13.58 -6.20 -4.23
CA ALA A 151 -12.74 -7.25 -4.75
C ALA A 151 -13.46 -8.61 -4.69
N PRO A 152 -13.16 -9.55 -5.61
CA PRO A 152 -13.67 -10.90 -5.51
C PRO A 152 -13.14 -11.58 -4.24
N PRO A 153 -13.85 -12.59 -3.69
CA PRO A 153 -13.34 -13.35 -2.56
C PRO A 153 -12.02 -14.05 -2.93
N PRO A 154 -11.10 -14.24 -1.96
CA PRO A 154 -9.91 -15.05 -2.19
C PRO A 154 -10.28 -16.45 -2.66
N ALA A 155 -9.50 -17.02 -3.56
CA ALA A 155 -9.65 -18.39 -4.05
C ALA A 155 -10.96 -18.70 -4.78
N THR A 156 -11.61 -17.75 -5.42
CA THR A 156 -12.68 -18.08 -6.38
C THR A 156 -12.03 -18.73 -7.60
N GLN A 157 -12.23 -20.05 -7.74
CA GLN A 157 -11.75 -20.79 -8.91
C GLN A 157 -12.64 -20.58 -10.13
N ASP A 158 -13.90 -20.22 -9.89
CA ASP A 158 -14.88 -20.05 -10.95
C ASP A 158 -15.25 -18.57 -11.12
N TYR A 159 -15.04 -18.08 -12.32
CA TYR A 159 -15.54 -16.79 -12.76
C TYR A 159 -17.06 -16.89 -12.97
N THR A 160 -17.82 -16.07 -12.27
CA THR A 160 -19.26 -15.93 -12.50
C THR A 160 -19.54 -14.50 -12.94
N GLU A 161 -20.06 -14.36 -14.16
CA GLU A 161 -20.45 -13.05 -14.69
C GLU A 161 -21.50 -12.39 -13.77
N GLY A 162 -21.30 -11.11 -13.44
CA GLY A 162 -22.19 -10.37 -12.56
C GLY A 162 -22.03 -10.64 -11.07
N ALA A 163 -21.08 -11.48 -10.65
CA ALA A 163 -20.74 -11.64 -9.25
C ALA A 163 -20.08 -10.35 -8.68
N PRO A 164 -20.24 -10.07 -7.36
CA PRO A 164 -19.57 -8.94 -6.73
C PRO A 164 -18.06 -8.96 -6.97
N GLY A 165 -17.51 -7.83 -7.39
CA GLY A 165 -16.09 -7.72 -7.75
C GLY A 165 -15.77 -8.10 -9.20
N THR A 166 -16.79 -8.14 -10.07
CA THR A 166 -16.63 -8.29 -11.51
C THR A 166 -17.07 -7.04 -12.26
N SER A 167 -16.43 -6.78 -13.40
CA SER A 167 -16.88 -5.81 -14.40
C SER A 167 -17.32 -6.55 -15.67
N VAL A 168 -17.73 -5.80 -16.68
CA VAL A 168 -17.94 -6.37 -18.03
C VAL A 168 -16.66 -6.99 -18.63
N LEU A 169 -15.49 -6.65 -18.09
CA LEU A 169 -14.19 -7.19 -18.48
C LEU A 169 -13.73 -8.35 -17.57
N GLY A 170 -14.52 -8.76 -16.60
CA GLY A 170 -14.20 -9.86 -15.71
C GLY A 170 -13.88 -9.44 -14.27
N LEU A 171 -13.02 -10.18 -13.60
CA LEU A 171 -12.66 -9.94 -12.20
C LEU A 171 -11.95 -8.60 -11.99
N ILE A 172 -12.22 -7.96 -10.84
CA ILE A 172 -11.54 -6.75 -10.40
C ILE A 172 -10.79 -7.04 -9.09
N PRO A 173 -9.63 -7.69 -9.16
CA PRO A 173 -8.86 -7.99 -7.95
C PRO A 173 -8.43 -6.71 -7.23
N HIS A 174 -8.22 -6.81 -5.92
CA HIS A 174 -7.57 -5.74 -5.16
C HIS A 174 -6.08 -5.70 -5.49
N GLN A 175 -5.43 -6.86 -5.36
CA GLN A 175 -4.03 -7.04 -5.70
C GLN A 175 -3.88 -8.31 -6.55
N LEU A 176 -2.96 -8.25 -7.48
CA LEU A 176 -2.54 -9.38 -8.29
C LEU A 176 -1.02 -9.51 -8.16
N GLU A 177 -0.58 -10.62 -7.62
CA GLU A 177 0.83 -10.96 -7.51
C GLU A 177 1.18 -12.06 -8.52
N GLY A 178 2.14 -11.77 -9.38
CA GLY A 178 2.60 -12.69 -10.41
C GLY A 178 3.97 -13.29 -10.07
N TYR A 179 4.08 -14.60 -10.23
CA TYR A 179 5.29 -15.40 -10.01
C TYR A 179 5.75 -15.98 -11.33
N LEU A 180 6.69 -15.34 -12.00
CA LEU A 180 7.12 -15.76 -13.34
C LEU A 180 7.88 -17.09 -13.32
N ALA A 181 8.59 -17.42 -12.25
CA ALA A 181 9.23 -18.72 -12.10
C ALA A 181 8.24 -19.90 -12.10
N GLN A 182 7.00 -19.65 -11.69
CA GLN A 182 5.93 -20.65 -11.63
C GLN A 182 4.84 -20.46 -12.69
N PHE A 183 4.91 -19.39 -13.50
CA PHE A 183 3.86 -18.94 -14.42
C PHE A 183 2.48 -18.88 -13.74
N ARG A 184 2.45 -18.38 -12.50
CA ARG A 184 1.27 -18.34 -11.64
C ARG A 184 0.96 -16.91 -11.21
N ASN A 185 -0.34 -16.58 -11.14
CA ASN A 185 -0.84 -15.35 -10.54
C ASN A 185 -1.70 -15.67 -9.32
N LEU A 186 -1.59 -14.85 -8.29
CA LEU A 186 -2.41 -14.89 -7.08
C LEU A 186 -3.22 -13.62 -6.94
N HIS A 187 -4.50 -13.76 -6.59
CA HIS A 187 -5.34 -12.65 -6.19
C HIS A 187 -5.30 -12.52 -4.67
N ILE A 188 -4.91 -11.34 -4.22
CA ILE A 188 -4.81 -11.02 -2.79
C ILE A 188 -5.80 -9.90 -2.48
N VAL A 189 -6.49 -10.02 -1.36
CA VAL A 189 -7.39 -8.97 -0.86
C VAL A 189 -6.87 -8.53 0.49
N GLY A 190 -6.37 -7.31 0.55
CA GLY A 190 -5.95 -6.67 1.80
C GLY A 190 -7.07 -5.77 2.33
N ALA A 191 -7.46 -5.98 3.60
CA ALA A 191 -8.32 -5.03 4.28
C ALA A 191 -7.56 -3.74 4.54
N ALA A 192 -8.26 -2.62 4.49
CA ALA A 192 -7.88 -1.52 5.32
C ALA A 192 -8.16 -1.97 6.77
N TYR A 193 -7.13 -2.30 7.52
CA TYR A 193 -7.22 -2.73 8.92
C TYR A 193 -7.95 -1.66 9.74
N ASP A 194 -8.81 -2.03 10.68
CA ASP A 194 -9.60 -1.05 11.44
C ASP A 194 -8.72 -0.02 12.16
N ARG A 195 -7.58 -0.42 12.70
CA ARG A 195 -6.58 0.50 13.27
C ARG A 195 -5.83 1.29 12.20
N VAL A 196 -5.57 0.72 11.03
CA VAL A 196 -4.95 1.40 9.89
C VAL A 196 -5.96 2.31 9.17
N ASN A 197 -7.26 2.01 9.22
CA ASN A 197 -8.30 2.96 8.81
C ASN A 197 -8.27 4.24 9.64
N GLU A 198 -8.09 4.14 10.95
CA GLU A 198 -7.93 5.32 11.79
C GLU A 198 -6.59 6.03 11.51
N ALA A 199 -5.51 5.29 11.32
CA ALA A 199 -4.21 5.83 10.92
C ALA A 199 -4.28 6.54 9.55
N ASP A 200 -4.89 5.92 8.54
CA ASP A 200 -5.12 6.52 7.23
C ASP A 200 -5.97 7.80 7.34
N LYS A 201 -7.04 7.78 8.13
CA LYS A 201 -7.86 8.97 8.41
C LYS A 201 -7.08 10.06 9.12
N GLN A 202 -6.21 9.70 10.08
CA GLN A 202 -5.38 10.67 10.80
C GLN A 202 -4.36 11.32 9.88
N VAL A 203 -3.70 10.53 9.02
CA VAL A 203 -2.77 11.05 7.99
C VAL A 203 -3.49 11.97 7.01
N LEU A 204 -4.65 11.55 6.49
CA LEU A 204 -5.42 12.36 5.56
C LEU A 204 -5.95 13.65 6.21
N ARG A 205 -6.42 13.59 7.46
CA ARG A 205 -6.85 14.78 8.22
C ARG A 205 -5.70 15.74 8.46
N ALA A 206 -4.53 15.24 8.88
CA ALA A 206 -3.36 16.08 9.09
C ALA A 206 -2.91 16.74 7.77
N TYR A 207 -2.92 15.99 6.66
CA TYR A 207 -2.63 16.54 5.34
C TYR A 207 -3.63 17.65 4.94
N GLU A 208 -4.93 17.43 5.13
CA GLU A 208 -5.98 18.38 4.77
C GLU A 208 -5.98 19.64 5.66
N GLN A 209 -5.60 19.51 6.93
CA GLN A 209 -5.62 20.62 7.90
C GLN A 209 -4.34 21.44 7.88
N GLU A 210 -3.18 20.82 7.73
CA GLU A 210 -1.87 21.42 7.91
C GLU A 210 -1.10 21.56 6.60
N GLY A 211 -1.51 20.85 5.53
CA GLY A 211 -0.92 20.95 4.20
C GLY A 211 0.58 20.69 4.19
N PHE A 212 1.35 21.67 3.68
CA PHE A 212 2.80 21.55 3.55
C PHE A 212 3.53 21.38 4.89
N ASP A 213 3.02 21.96 5.97
CA ASP A 213 3.66 21.87 7.30
C ASP A 213 3.60 20.43 7.84
N PHE A 214 2.49 19.72 7.61
CA PHE A 214 2.40 18.29 7.87
C PHE A 214 3.43 17.49 7.07
N MET A 215 3.54 17.76 5.76
CA MET A 215 4.48 17.06 4.90
C MET A 215 5.93 17.29 5.32
N LEU A 216 6.27 18.53 5.69
CA LEU A 216 7.61 18.89 6.13
C LEU A 216 8.00 18.13 7.40
N ARG A 217 7.06 17.97 8.36
CA ARG A 217 7.27 17.14 9.55
C ARG A 217 7.43 15.66 9.20
N ALA A 218 6.56 15.14 8.33
CA ALA A 218 6.62 13.76 7.89
C ALA A 218 7.95 13.41 7.18
N PHE A 219 8.58 14.39 6.52
CA PHE A 219 9.87 14.20 5.87
C PHE A 219 11.06 14.30 6.85
N ASN A 220 10.96 15.20 7.83
CA ASN A 220 12.08 15.57 8.68
C ASN A 220 12.12 14.85 10.02
N GLU A 221 10.98 14.38 10.53
CA GLU A 221 10.86 13.75 11.83
C GLU A 221 10.62 12.25 11.67
N PRO A 222 11.62 11.39 11.92
CA PRO A 222 11.55 9.95 11.61
C PRO A 222 10.38 9.21 12.29
N LYS A 223 10.01 9.63 13.52
CA LYS A 223 8.93 8.99 14.30
C LYS A 223 7.57 9.69 14.19
N TYR A 224 7.49 10.78 13.43
CA TYR A 224 6.26 11.58 13.39
C TYR A 224 5.05 10.79 12.87
N LEU A 225 5.23 10.05 11.79
CA LEU A 225 4.14 9.23 11.21
C LEU A 225 3.74 8.08 12.13
N GLU A 226 4.69 7.46 12.81
CA GLU A 226 4.42 6.40 13.79
C GLU A 226 3.60 6.94 14.98
N GLN A 227 3.98 8.09 15.52
CA GLN A 227 3.27 8.76 16.62
C GLN A 227 1.87 9.22 16.18
N LEU A 228 1.76 9.83 15.00
CA LEU A 228 0.49 10.29 14.46
C LEU A 228 -0.49 9.14 14.25
N THR A 229 -0.01 7.98 13.82
CA THR A 229 -0.82 6.80 13.51
C THR A 229 -0.98 5.86 14.70
N GLY A 230 -0.24 6.08 15.80
CA GLY A 230 -0.21 5.19 16.97
C GLY A 230 0.50 3.86 16.74
N LEU A 231 1.29 3.74 15.66
CA LEU A 231 2.11 2.57 15.38
C LEU A 231 3.20 2.36 16.44
N ASP A 232 3.72 3.46 17.01
CA ASP A 232 4.67 3.43 18.11
C ASP A 232 4.14 2.60 19.29
N LYS A 233 2.88 2.82 19.68
CA LYS A 233 2.23 2.05 20.75
C LYS A 233 2.02 0.59 20.40
N LEU A 234 1.77 0.31 19.11
CA LEU A 234 1.57 -1.05 18.64
C LEU A 234 2.88 -1.86 18.71
N TYR A 235 4.00 -1.22 18.43
CA TYR A 235 5.34 -1.82 18.58
C TYR A 235 5.66 -2.08 20.05
N ASP A 236 5.44 -1.08 20.92
CA ASP A 236 5.65 -1.22 22.35
C ASP A 236 4.80 -2.34 22.98
N ASP A 237 3.54 -2.47 22.55
CA ASP A 237 2.66 -3.55 22.99
C ASP A 237 3.11 -4.92 22.44
N GLY A 238 3.62 -4.95 21.21
CA GLY A 238 4.16 -6.16 20.59
C GLY A 238 5.45 -6.64 21.28
N GLU A 239 6.37 -5.74 21.60
CA GLU A 239 7.59 -6.07 22.33
C GLU A 239 7.28 -6.62 23.73
N LYS A 240 6.36 -5.98 24.47
CA LYS A 240 5.92 -6.49 25.79
C LYS A 240 5.29 -7.87 25.69
N ALA A 241 4.47 -8.11 24.66
CA ALA A 241 3.85 -9.41 24.46
C ALA A 241 4.88 -10.51 24.12
N LEU A 242 5.99 -10.15 23.45
CA LEU A 242 7.09 -11.07 23.20
C LEU A 242 7.94 -11.35 24.45
N ASP A 243 8.14 -10.34 25.30
CA ASP A 243 8.84 -10.50 26.57
C ASP A 243 8.06 -11.38 27.58
N ASP A 244 6.71 -11.37 27.48
CA ASP A 244 5.83 -12.19 28.31
C ASP A 244 5.70 -13.65 27.81
N VAL A 245 6.25 -14.00 26.65
CA VAL A 245 6.26 -15.37 26.14
C VAL A 245 7.44 -16.12 26.76
N ASP A 246 7.16 -16.96 27.76
CA ASP A 246 8.10 -17.96 28.25
C ASP A 246 8.42 -18.96 27.12
N TRP A 247 9.59 -18.80 26.51
CA TRP A 247 10.10 -19.80 25.58
C TRP A 247 10.44 -21.04 26.37
N VAL A 248 9.59 -22.05 26.34
CA VAL A 248 9.94 -23.39 26.80
C VAL A 248 11.01 -23.91 25.85
N GLU A 249 12.27 -23.93 26.30
CA GLU A 249 13.30 -24.71 25.63
C GLU A 249 12.81 -26.16 25.62
N GLU A 250 12.35 -26.65 24.48
CA GLU A 250 12.21 -28.09 24.25
C GLU A 250 13.62 -28.66 24.41
N GLY A 251 13.86 -29.29 25.58
CA GLY A 251 15.13 -29.94 25.88
C GLY A 251 15.40 -30.97 24.80
N ASP A 252 16.63 -30.93 24.26
CA ASP A 252 17.22 -31.98 23.46
C ASP A 252 17.00 -33.32 24.15
N GLY A 253 15.99 -34.06 23.68
CA GLY A 253 15.85 -35.47 24.04
C GLY A 253 17.05 -36.20 23.46
N GLU A 254 18.01 -36.51 24.31
CA GLU A 254 18.98 -37.57 24.04
C GLU A 254 18.21 -38.86 23.76
N ASP A 255 17.90 -39.14 22.52
CA ASP A 255 17.60 -40.48 22.09
C ASP A 255 18.90 -41.28 22.07
N GLY A 256 19.08 -42.04 23.15
CA GLY A 256 20.15 -42.99 23.24
C GLY A 256 20.08 -44.01 22.11
N ASP A 257 21.21 -44.18 21.46
CA ASP A 257 21.59 -45.38 20.73
C ASP A 257 21.31 -46.62 21.59
N ASP A 258 20.46 -47.51 21.11
CA ASP A 258 20.60 -48.97 21.32
C ASP A 258 19.85 -49.73 20.23
N PHE A 259 20.62 -50.49 19.48
CA PHE A 259 20.40 -51.52 18.45
C PHE A 259 20.47 -51.08 16.99
#